data_3a71db054bd35e9c0e2aa58cffc69759
#
_entry.id   3a71db054bd35e9c0e2aa58cffc69759
#
_cell.length_a   1.000
_cell.length_b   1.000
_cell.length_c   1.000
_cell.angle_alpha   90.00
_cell.angle_beta   90.00
_cell.angle_gamma   90.00
#
_symmetry.space_group_name_H-M   'P 1'
#
loop_
_entity.id
_entity.type
_entity.pdbx_description
1 polymer ?
#
loop_
_entity_poly.entity_id
_entity_poly.type
_entity_poly.pdbx_seq_one_letter_code
_entity_poly.pdbx_strand_id
1 'polypeptide(L)'
;MTEGPHNVLMVTREMSGDRRYGLGRSLMPIVDALVGNGWRVRYLCQEDLAAASKDRRNRWLARLRQLPGVASRPPVQQVLGALAERVQMGWLAAHTARDEGYTAVHLHDPWLGLGFWIGRKRLGLQNLRWGITEHGFGCYSRATHEDGLVQGPRLQRWLRRLEAFVLQRADWVTAPTQLALDQLARDLALPFNPPHWHAISHAAPVMALMQREAACQSLGWSPQNFHVLGVGRLVPLKRFDILVAACASLALRYPSLHLHLLGDGDRAGLQQLADAAGFGDHIHFAMVDDVQPYYAAADAYVSTSVTESFGLANFEALIAGLPCVCTAVGGVPEVMGNGAWLIPVNQGALEAALDALIDQPTQRQTLAARAAAQAAQAPNLEWVVEQYVRLFQH
;
A
#
# COMPACT_ATOMS: atom_id res chain seq x y z
N MET A 1 -22.26 -5.51 34.34
CA MET A 1 -21.68 -4.27 33.80
C MET A 1 -21.93 -4.34 32.30
N THR A 2 -22.89 -3.55 31.80
CA THR A 2 -23.09 -3.46 30.34
C THR A 2 -21.84 -2.81 29.76
N GLU A 3 -21.07 -3.58 29.01
CA GLU A 3 -19.97 -3.03 28.19
C GLU A 3 -20.57 -1.89 27.37
N GLY A 4 -19.97 -0.70 27.52
CA GLY A 4 -20.35 0.44 26.69
C GLY A 4 -20.13 0.13 25.21
N PRO A 5 -20.75 0.87 24.30
CA PRO A 5 -20.64 0.58 22.87
C PRO A 5 -19.16 0.58 22.46
N HIS A 6 -18.71 -0.52 21.84
CA HIS A 6 -17.38 -0.64 21.28
C HIS A 6 -17.16 0.49 20.26
N ASN A 7 -16.05 1.23 20.40
CA ASN A 7 -15.81 2.38 19.55
C ASN A 7 -14.31 2.54 19.23
N VAL A 8 -14.01 2.95 18.00
CA VAL A 8 -12.65 3.19 17.55
C VAL A 8 -12.57 4.42 16.65
N LEU A 9 -11.55 5.24 16.86
CA LEU A 9 -11.18 6.36 16.00
C LEU A 9 -10.04 5.94 15.10
N MET A 10 -10.30 5.81 13.80
CA MET A 10 -9.27 5.56 12.77
C MET A 10 -8.75 6.87 12.21
N VAL A 11 -7.43 7.04 12.12
CA VAL A 11 -6.80 8.31 11.76
C VAL A 11 -5.80 8.09 10.65
N THR A 12 -5.97 8.79 9.55
CA THR A 12 -5.09 8.71 8.39
C THR A 12 -4.51 10.06 8.02
N ARG A 13 -3.51 10.03 7.16
CA ARG A 13 -2.92 11.22 6.53
C ARG A 13 -3.58 11.60 5.20
N GLU A 14 -4.56 10.83 4.74
CA GLU A 14 -5.22 11.08 3.47
C GLU A 14 -6.02 12.37 3.50
N MET A 15 -6.25 12.93 2.32
CA MET A 15 -6.99 14.20 2.18
C MET A 15 -8.44 14.01 2.56
N SER A 16 -9.04 12.89 2.13
CA SER A 16 -10.45 12.54 2.33
C SER A 16 -10.61 11.03 2.54
N GLY A 17 -11.82 10.60 2.86
CA GLY A 17 -12.20 9.19 2.96
C GLY A 17 -12.46 8.53 1.59
N ASP A 18 -11.69 8.87 0.55
CA ASP A 18 -11.85 8.29 -0.79
C ASP A 18 -11.57 6.79 -0.76
N ARG A 19 -12.54 5.99 -1.23
CA ARG A 19 -12.47 4.52 -1.24
C ARG A 19 -11.74 3.94 -2.46
N ARG A 20 -11.45 4.76 -3.46
CA ARG A 20 -10.92 4.30 -4.75
C ARG A 20 -9.42 4.03 -4.73
N TYR A 21 -8.69 4.77 -3.91
CA TYR A 21 -7.22 4.75 -3.91
C TYR A 21 -6.63 4.68 -2.51
N GLY A 22 -5.34 4.31 -2.45
CA GLY A 22 -4.51 4.39 -1.26
C GLY A 22 -5.05 3.57 -0.08
N LEU A 23 -4.98 4.16 1.10
CA LEU A 23 -5.41 3.52 2.34
C LEU A 23 -6.94 3.32 2.39
N GLY A 24 -7.72 4.22 1.79
CA GLY A 24 -9.18 4.11 1.76
C GLY A 24 -9.63 2.78 1.16
N ARG A 25 -8.98 2.31 0.09
CA ARG A 25 -9.31 1.04 -0.55
C ARG A 25 -9.14 -0.17 0.38
N SER A 26 -8.11 -0.17 1.23
CA SER A 26 -7.83 -1.28 2.15
C SER A 26 -8.55 -1.17 3.48
N LEU A 27 -8.83 0.07 3.95
CA LEU A 27 -9.40 0.28 5.28
C LEU A 27 -10.93 0.36 5.29
N MET A 28 -11.55 0.92 4.24
CA MET A 28 -13.01 1.09 4.22
C MET A 28 -13.79 -0.22 4.38
N PRO A 29 -13.39 -1.36 3.77
CA PRO A 29 -14.06 -2.63 4.05
C PRO A 29 -14.03 -3.03 5.52
N ILE A 30 -12.92 -2.73 6.23
CA ILE A 30 -12.79 -3.00 7.67
C ILE A 30 -13.69 -2.06 8.47
N VAL A 31 -13.74 -0.78 8.11
CA VAL A 31 -14.64 0.22 8.73
C VAL A 31 -16.10 -0.19 8.56
N ASP A 32 -16.51 -0.54 7.33
CA ASP A 32 -17.89 -0.95 7.03
C ASP A 32 -18.27 -2.23 7.80
N ALA A 33 -17.37 -3.20 7.90
CA ALA A 33 -17.61 -4.43 8.66
C ALA A 33 -17.68 -4.18 10.17
N LEU A 34 -16.84 -3.31 10.73
CA LEU A 34 -16.93 -2.91 12.14
C LEU A 34 -18.26 -2.21 12.43
N VAL A 35 -18.67 -1.28 11.58
CA VAL A 35 -19.98 -0.60 11.70
C VAL A 35 -21.13 -1.60 11.60
N GLY A 36 -21.06 -2.54 10.64
CA GLY A 36 -22.04 -3.63 10.51
C GLY A 36 -22.14 -4.51 11.76
N ASN A 37 -21.04 -4.67 12.49
CA ASN A 37 -20.95 -5.40 13.76
C ASN A 37 -21.30 -4.53 14.99
N GLY A 38 -21.89 -3.35 14.79
CA GLY A 38 -22.36 -2.48 15.86
C GLY A 38 -21.28 -1.59 16.52
N TRP A 39 -20.08 -1.51 15.93
CA TRP A 39 -19.05 -0.59 16.40
C TRP A 39 -19.35 0.84 15.97
N ARG A 40 -19.07 1.80 16.86
CA ARG A 40 -19.00 3.21 16.49
C ARG A 40 -17.59 3.48 15.94
N VAL A 41 -17.49 3.71 14.64
CA VAL A 41 -16.23 4.01 13.96
C VAL A 41 -16.29 5.42 13.38
N ARG A 42 -15.24 6.20 13.59
CA ARG A 42 -15.01 7.46 12.86
C ARG A 42 -13.69 7.37 12.13
N TYR A 43 -13.70 7.73 10.85
CA TYR A 43 -12.53 7.86 10.01
C TYR A 43 -12.13 9.33 9.93
N LEU A 44 -10.98 9.68 10.53
CA LEU A 44 -10.45 11.04 10.61
C LEU A 44 -9.39 11.23 9.53
N CYS A 45 -9.53 12.25 8.70
CA CYS A 45 -8.63 12.60 7.61
C CYS A 45 -8.32 14.11 7.59
N GLN A 46 -7.55 14.60 6.62
CA GLN A 46 -7.12 16.00 6.59
C GLN A 46 -8.27 17.00 6.42
N GLU A 47 -9.39 16.59 5.84
CA GLU A 47 -10.60 17.45 5.72
C GLU A 47 -11.15 17.85 7.09
N ASP A 48 -10.99 17.01 8.13
CA ASP A 48 -11.43 17.28 9.49
C ASP A 48 -10.61 18.38 10.19
N LEU A 49 -9.44 18.75 9.66
CA LEU A 49 -8.66 19.85 10.21
C LEU A 49 -9.31 21.20 9.92
N ALA A 50 -9.68 21.94 10.97
CA ALA A 50 -10.21 23.28 10.84
C ALA A 50 -9.24 24.22 10.08
N ALA A 51 -9.76 25.04 9.18
CA ALA A 51 -8.99 25.98 8.37
C ALA A 51 -8.08 26.89 9.21
N ALA A 52 -8.59 27.44 10.31
CA ALA A 52 -7.80 28.26 11.26
C ALA A 52 -6.59 27.53 11.85
N SER A 53 -6.72 26.20 12.05
CA SER A 53 -5.61 25.35 12.53
C SER A 53 -4.58 25.13 11.44
N LYS A 54 -5.00 24.86 10.20
CA LYS A 54 -4.13 24.78 9.01
C LYS A 54 -3.36 26.09 8.81
N ASP A 55 -4.02 27.23 8.90
CA ASP A 55 -3.40 28.56 8.74
C ASP A 55 -2.37 28.85 9.84
N ARG A 56 -2.66 28.47 11.09
CA ARG A 56 -1.72 28.63 12.22
C ARG A 56 -0.45 27.83 12.00
N ARG A 57 -0.59 26.56 11.56
CA ARG A 57 0.53 25.69 11.19
C ARG A 57 1.35 26.32 10.06
N ASN A 58 0.69 26.78 9.00
CA ASN A 58 1.36 27.35 7.83
C ASN A 58 2.13 28.63 8.18
N ARG A 59 1.58 29.53 9.04
CA ARG A 59 2.30 30.70 9.53
C ARG A 59 3.52 30.32 10.37
N TRP A 60 3.41 29.29 11.21
CA TRP A 60 4.52 28.79 12.00
C TRP A 60 5.63 28.20 11.11
N LEU A 61 5.25 27.36 10.13
CA LEU A 61 6.18 26.79 9.16
C LEU A 61 6.88 27.88 8.32
N ALA A 62 6.16 28.93 7.91
CA ALA A 62 6.73 30.06 7.18
C ALA A 62 7.86 30.75 7.99
N ARG A 63 7.66 30.92 9.31
CA ARG A 63 8.69 31.47 10.20
C ARG A 63 9.89 30.52 10.33
N LEU A 64 9.67 29.22 10.51
CA LEU A 64 10.76 28.24 10.60
C LEU A 64 11.60 28.17 9.32
N ARG A 65 10.96 28.27 8.16
CA ARG A 65 11.63 28.25 6.84
C ARG A 65 12.59 29.43 6.66
N GLN A 66 12.43 30.51 7.40
CA GLN A 66 13.32 31.69 7.36
C GLN A 66 14.58 31.50 8.22
N LEU A 67 14.63 30.49 9.09
CA LEU A 67 15.82 30.23 9.90
C LEU A 67 17.01 29.80 9.04
N PRO A 68 18.21 30.31 9.24
CA PRO A 68 19.38 30.08 8.37
C PRO A 68 19.70 28.59 8.12
N GLY A 69 19.52 27.74 9.14
CA GLY A 69 19.75 26.29 9.04
C GLY A 69 18.67 25.52 8.30
N VAL A 70 17.50 26.12 8.06
CA VAL A 70 16.34 25.53 7.37
C VAL A 70 16.18 26.15 5.98
N ALA A 71 16.38 27.48 5.85
CA ALA A 71 16.20 28.23 4.62
C ALA A 71 17.02 27.67 3.45
N SER A 72 18.25 27.25 3.70
CA SER A 72 19.18 26.70 2.72
C SER A 72 18.98 25.21 2.41
N ARG A 73 17.95 24.55 2.98
CA ARG A 73 17.77 23.09 2.90
C ARG A 73 16.34 22.70 2.52
N PRO A 74 15.95 22.78 1.24
CA PRO A 74 14.60 22.44 0.77
C PRO A 74 14.08 21.07 1.26
N PRO A 75 14.89 19.98 1.29
CA PRO A 75 14.42 18.71 1.81
C PRO A 75 14.01 18.75 3.29
N VAL A 76 14.72 19.52 4.11
CA VAL A 76 14.36 19.72 5.53
C VAL A 76 13.03 20.46 5.64
N GLN A 77 12.79 21.48 4.80
CA GLN A 77 11.53 22.22 4.81
C GLN A 77 10.33 21.33 4.44
N GLN A 78 10.49 20.42 3.47
CA GLN A 78 9.46 19.50 3.07
C GLN A 78 9.12 18.51 4.21
N VAL A 79 10.14 17.93 4.83
CA VAL A 79 9.98 17.02 5.97
C VAL A 79 9.31 17.71 7.16
N LEU A 80 9.73 18.94 7.49
CA LEU A 80 9.10 19.72 8.56
C LEU A 80 7.63 20.00 8.26
N GLY A 81 7.28 20.28 7.01
CA GLY A 81 5.89 20.46 6.57
C GLY A 81 5.07 19.21 6.77
N ALA A 82 5.56 18.08 6.27
CA ALA A 82 4.91 16.79 6.39
C ALA A 82 4.76 16.35 7.86
N LEU A 83 5.82 16.50 8.67
CA LEU A 83 5.78 16.13 10.09
C LEU A 83 4.81 17.04 10.88
N ALA A 84 4.83 18.35 10.62
CA ALA A 84 3.92 19.28 11.31
C ALA A 84 2.44 18.98 11.01
N GLU A 85 2.13 18.58 9.79
CA GLU A 85 0.78 18.17 9.41
C GLU A 85 0.33 16.93 10.17
N ARG A 86 1.16 15.89 10.21
CA ARG A 86 0.86 14.63 10.89
C ARG A 86 0.76 14.82 12.41
N VAL A 87 1.66 15.59 12.99
CA VAL A 87 1.59 15.96 14.42
C VAL A 87 0.28 16.70 14.72
N GLN A 88 -0.15 17.61 13.84
CA GLN A 88 -1.43 18.30 14.00
C GLN A 88 -2.63 17.35 13.92
N MET A 89 -2.62 16.40 12.99
CA MET A 89 -3.66 15.37 12.86
C MET A 89 -3.70 14.47 14.10
N GLY A 90 -2.55 13.99 14.57
CA GLY A 90 -2.47 13.19 15.80
C GLY A 90 -2.96 13.96 17.03
N TRP A 91 -2.65 15.24 17.11
CA TRP A 91 -3.18 16.13 18.17
C TRP A 91 -4.71 16.26 18.09
N LEU A 92 -5.27 16.48 16.89
CA LEU A 92 -6.72 16.50 16.66
C LEU A 92 -7.35 15.17 17.10
N ALA A 93 -6.73 14.05 16.75
CA ALA A 93 -7.23 12.72 17.13
C ALA A 93 -7.33 12.55 18.66
N ALA A 94 -6.37 13.05 19.44
CA ALA A 94 -6.43 13.00 20.90
C ALA A 94 -7.59 13.83 21.46
N HIS A 95 -7.84 15.02 20.90
CA HIS A 95 -8.99 15.85 21.27
C HIS A 95 -10.32 15.18 20.89
N THR A 96 -10.43 14.70 19.65
CA THR A 96 -11.63 13.99 19.18
C THR A 96 -11.92 12.75 20.04
N ALA A 97 -10.89 11.98 20.38
CA ALA A 97 -11.06 10.79 21.22
C ALA A 97 -11.58 11.14 22.62
N ARG A 98 -11.09 12.23 23.22
CA ARG A 98 -11.58 12.73 24.52
C ARG A 98 -13.03 13.23 24.42
N ASP A 99 -13.26 14.14 23.48
CA ASP A 99 -14.50 14.91 23.40
C ASP A 99 -15.70 14.03 22.98
N GLU A 100 -15.41 12.97 22.20
CA GLU A 100 -16.42 12.03 21.73
C GLU A 100 -16.39 10.67 22.46
N GLY A 101 -15.49 10.49 23.44
CA GLY A 101 -15.45 9.30 24.31
C GLY A 101 -15.03 8.01 23.60
N TYR A 102 -14.04 8.07 22.68
CA TYR A 102 -13.46 6.87 22.06
C TYR A 102 -12.59 6.09 23.04
N THR A 103 -12.67 4.76 22.97
CA THR A 103 -11.92 3.83 23.85
C THR A 103 -10.66 3.30 23.18
N ALA A 104 -10.61 3.33 21.85
CA ALA A 104 -9.44 2.95 21.06
C ALA A 104 -9.15 3.97 19.95
N VAL A 105 -7.87 4.18 19.64
CA VAL A 105 -7.42 5.02 18.53
C VAL A 105 -6.42 4.25 17.66
N HIS A 106 -6.72 4.13 16.38
CA HIS A 106 -5.89 3.45 15.42
C HIS A 106 -5.31 4.43 14.41
N LEU A 107 -4.00 4.59 14.41
CA LEU A 107 -3.27 5.52 13.56
C LEU A 107 -2.64 4.77 12.39
N HIS A 108 -2.69 5.33 11.20
CA HIS A 108 -2.17 4.71 10.00
C HIS A 108 -0.89 5.37 9.46
N ASP A 109 -0.10 5.95 10.39
CA ASP A 109 1.19 6.57 10.12
C ASP A 109 1.90 6.85 11.47
N PRO A 110 3.18 6.47 11.67
CA PRO A 110 3.88 6.67 12.94
C PRO A 110 4.11 8.15 13.28
N TRP A 111 4.15 9.05 12.29
CA TRP A 111 4.30 10.47 12.57
C TRP A 111 3.01 11.09 13.13
N LEU A 112 1.83 10.54 12.82
CA LEU A 112 0.58 10.84 13.52
C LEU A 112 0.70 10.51 15.02
N GLY A 113 1.35 9.38 15.30
CA GLY A 113 1.56 8.88 16.66
C GLY A 113 2.29 9.85 17.58
N LEU A 114 3.22 10.67 17.06
CA LEU A 114 3.88 11.71 17.86
C LEU A 114 2.88 12.75 18.38
N GLY A 115 2.05 13.27 17.49
CA GLY A 115 1.02 14.27 17.84
C GLY A 115 -0.02 13.70 18.81
N PHE A 116 -0.46 12.47 18.55
CA PHE A 116 -1.40 11.76 19.41
C PHE A 116 -0.81 11.51 20.80
N TRP A 117 0.42 11.01 20.90
CA TRP A 117 1.09 10.78 22.18
C TRP A 117 1.23 12.07 23.03
N ILE A 118 1.59 13.20 22.38
CA ILE A 118 1.66 14.49 23.07
C ILE A 118 0.28 14.90 23.57
N GLY A 119 -0.75 14.82 22.72
CA GLY A 119 -2.13 15.13 23.06
C GLY A 119 -2.66 14.25 24.18
N ARG A 120 -2.49 12.93 24.07
CA ARG A 120 -2.89 11.92 25.07
C ARG A 120 -2.32 12.26 26.46
N LYS A 121 -1.03 12.60 26.53
CA LYS A 121 -0.38 13.01 27.79
C LYS A 121 -0.97 14.29 28.38
N ARG A 122 -1.15 15.32 27.52
CA ARG A 122 -1.64 16.63 27.99
C ARG A 122 -3.11 16.62 28.43
N LEU A 123 -3.90 15.73 27.82
CA LEU A 123 -5.32 15.59 28.09
C LEU A 123 -5.64 14.53 29.18
N GLY A 124 -4.61 13.90 29.75
CA GLY A 124 -4.82 12.91 30.82
C GLY A 124 -5.42 11.58 30.35
N LEU A 125 -5.24 11.20 29.07
CA LEU A 125 -5.87 10.03 28.47
C LEU A 125 -4.97 8.76 28.56
N GLN A 126 -4.36 8.49 29.71
CA GLN A 126 -3.40 7.39 29.87
C GLN A 126 -4.04 6.01 29.66
N ASN A 127 -5.33 5.86 29.95
CA ASN A 127 -6.09 4.61 29.79
C ASN A 127 -6.65 4.42 28.38
N LEU A 128 -6.55 5.43 27.50
CA LEU A 128 -6.98 5.33 26.11
C LEU A 128 -6.01 4.45 25.34
N ARG A 129 -6.51 3.34 24.81
CA ARG A 129 -5.72 2.43 23.99
C ARG A 129 -5.42 3.01 22.62
N TRP A 130 -4.24 2.75 22.09
CA TRP A 130 -3.88 3.23 20.77
C TRP A 130 -2.82 2.39 20.09
N GLY A 131 -2.90 2.30 18.79
CA GLY A 131 -1.91 1.58 18.00
C GLY A 131 -1.68 2.20 16.64
N ILE A 132 -0.72 1.62 15.93
CA ILE A 132 -0.23 2.13 14.66
C ILE A 132 -0.15 0.99 13.65
N THR A 133 -0.62 1.24 12.42
CA THR A 133 -0.32 0.38 11.26
C THR A 133 0.74 1.04 10.40
N GLU A 134 1.82 0.30 10.14
CA GLU A 134 2.80 0.60 9.11
C GLU A 134 2.37 0.00 7.78
N HIS A 135 2.20 0.87 6.78
CA HIS A 135 1.78 0.48 5.43
C HIS A 135 2.95 0.32 4.46
N GLY A 136 4.14 0.76 4.84
CA GLY A 136 5.37 0.64 4.06
C GLY A 136 6.10 -0.68 4.33
N PHE A 137 7.13 -0.98 3.53
CA PHE A 137 8.06 -2.06 3.81
C PHE A 137 9.23 -1.54 4.64
N GLY A 138 9.18 -1.77 5.95
CA GLY A 138 10.09 -1.19 6.93
C GLY A 138 9.60 0.13 7.51
N CYS A 139 10.50 0.96 8.03
CA CYS A 139 10.12 2.20 8.70
C CYS A 139 9.61 3.27 7.71
N TYR A 140 8.72 4.13 8.18
CA TYR A 140 8.09 5.18 7.36
C TYR A 140 9.10 6.17 6.77
N SER A 141 10.16 6.50 7.51
CA SER A 141 11.26 7.36 7.02
C SER A 141 12.07 6.71 5.89
N ARG A 142 12.07 5.37 5.78
CA ARG A 142 12.63 4.68 4.62
C ARG A 142 11.72 4.84 3.41
N ALA A 143 10.43 4.57 3.53
CA ALA A 143 9.47 4.75 2.45
C ALA A 143 9.47 6.19 1.93
N THR A 144 9.48 7.19 2.82
CA THR A 144 9.57 8.61 2.44
C THR A 144 10.91 8.99 1.81
N HIS A 145 11.99 8.26 2.09
CA HIS A 145 13.26 8.43 1.38
C HIS A 145 13.20 7.84 -0.05
N GLU A 146 12.63 6.67 -0.19
CA GLU A 146 12.40 6.02 -1.49
C GLU A 146 11.50 6.89 -2.39
N ASP A 147 10.51 7.57 -1.81
CA ASP A 147 9.66 8.57 -2.49
C ASP A 147 10.35 9.95 -2.70
N GLY A 148 11.61 10.10 -2.29
CA GLY A 148 12.40 11.33 -2.48
C GLY A 148 12.14 12.46 -1.47
N LEU A 149 11.21 12.30 -0.53
CA LEU A 149 10.86 13.33 0.48
C LEU A 149 11.98 13.52 1.50
N VAL A 150 12.54 12.43 2.03
CA VAL A 150 13.58 12.46 3.06
C VAL A 150 14.95 12.28 2.43
N GLN A 151 15.81 13.29 2.55
CA GLN A 151 17.16 13.26 2.00
C GLN A 151 18.21 13.45 3.11
N GLY A 152 19.28 12.67 3.01
CA GLY A 152 20.44 12.75 3.87
C GLY A 152 20.39 11.86 5.13
N PRO A 153 21.54 11.23 5.48
CA PRO A 153 21.61 10.17 6.49
C PRO A 153 21.36 10.67 7.93
N ARG A 154 21.64 11.94 8.22
CA ARG A 154 21.39 12.52 9.55
C ARG A 154 19.91 12.70 9.82
N LEU A 155 19.17 13.19 8.82
CA LEU A 155 17.72 13.39 8.91
C LEU A 155 17.01 12.05 9.02
N GLN A 156 17.38 11.07 8.19
CA GLN A 156 16.85 9.71 8.28
C GLN A 156 17.07 9.08 9.66
N ARG A 157 18.28 9.19 10.21
CA ARG A 157 18.59 8.65 11.53
C ARG A 157 17.76 9.31 12.64
N TRP A 158 17.53 10.61 12.54
CA TRP A 158 16.68 11.33 13.48
C TRP A 158 15.22 10.87 13.39
N LEU A 159 14.68 10.75 12.17
CA LEU A 159 13.33 10.28 11.94
C LEU A 159 13.13 8.83 12.43
N ARG A 160 14.07 7.93 12.15
CA ARG A 160 14.02 6.53 12.66
C ARG A 160 13.98 6.48 14.19
N ARG A 161 14.74 7.36 14.87
CA ARG A 161 14.67 7.46 16.34
C ARG A 161 13.31 7.96 16.82
N LEU A 162 12.72 8.92 16.11
CA LEU A 162 11.38 9.41 16.40
C LEU A 162 10.34 8.29 16.22
N GLU A 163 10.41 7.55 15.12
CA GLU A 163 9.52 6.43 14.83
C GLU A 163 9.67 5.32 15.89
N ALA A 164 10.90 4.91 16.20
CA ALA A 164 11.16 3.95 17.28
C ALA A 164 10.57 4.42 18.61
N PHE A 165 10.74 5.69 18.95
CA PHE A 165 10.16 6.27 20.17
C PHE A 165 8.65 6.17 20.21
N VAL A 166 7.97 6.42 19.11
CA VAL A 166 6.49 6.40 19.01
C VAL A 166 5.98 4.96 18.99
N LEU A 167 6.55 4.09 18.15
CA LEU A 167 6.12 2.70 17.99
C LEU A 167 6.30 1.86 19.26
N GLN A 168 7.36 2.12 20.04
CA GLN A 168 7.56 1.47 21.34
C GLN A 168 6.57 1.90 22.44
N ARG A 169 5.80 2.96 22.20
CA ARG A 169 4.81 3.51 23.13
C ARG A 169 3.37 3.23 22.76
N ALA A 170 3.17 2.74 21.56
CA ALA A 170 1.87 2.25 21.12
C ALA A 170 1.53 0.94 21.86
N ASP A 171 0.26 0.72 22.15
CA ASP A 171 -0.22 -0.51 22.78
C ASP A 171 -0.17 -1.68 21.77
N TRP A 172 -0.25 -1.40 20.48
CA TRP A 172 0.01 -2.34 19.39
C TRP A 172 0.61 -1.65 18.16
N VAL A 173 1.39 -2.41 17.39
CA VAL A 173 1.86 -2.03 16.06
C VAL A 173 1.49 -3.14 15.07
N THR A 174 0.96 -2.78 13.90
CA THR A 174 0.65 -3.75 12.86
C THR A 174 1.36 -3.42 11.55
N ALA A 175 1.62 -4.45 10.76
CA ALA A 175 1.98 -4.35 9.36
C ALA A 175 1.31 -5.49 8.57
N PRO A 176 1.18 -5.37 7.24
CA PRO A 176 0.42 -6.35 6.46
C PRO A 176 1.13 -7.70 6.29
N THR A 177 2.43 -7.78 6.57
CA THR A 177 3.22 -9.01 6.47
C THR A 177 4.23 -9.11 7.62
N GLN A 178 4.62 -10.34 7.98
CA GLN A 178 5.69 -10.57 8.96
C GLN A 178 7.03 -10.02 8.44
N LEU A 179 7.30 -10.19 7.14
CA LEU A 179 8.50 -9.64 6.50
C LEU A 179 8.58 -8.10 6.62
N ALA A 180 7.44 -7.41 6.58
CA ALA A 180 7.39 -5.95 6.79
C ALA A 180 7.72 -5.58 8.24
N LEU A 181 7.22 -6.32 9.22
CA LEU A 181 7.57 -6.13 10.64
C LEU A 181 9.05 -6.42 10.89
N ASP A 182 9.60 -7.50 10.33
CA ASP A 182 11.00 -7.86 10.47
C ASP A 182 11.91 -6.77 9.86
N GLN A 183 11.49 -6.20 8.72
CA GLN A 183 12.20 -5.07 8.12
C GLN A 183 12.10 -3.81 8.98
N LEU A 184 10.92 -3.54 9.56
CA LEU A 184 10.70 -2.43 10.48
C LEU A 184 11.64 -2.54 11.69
N ALA A 185 11.72 -3.72 12.32
CA ALA A 185 12.63 -3.95 13.43
C ALA A 185 14.10 -3.71 13.04
N ARG A 186 14.54 -4.22 11.88
CA ARG A 186 15.89 -3.98 11.36
C ARG A 186 16.18 -2.50 11.14
N ASP A 187 15.25 -1.77 10.50
CA ASP A 187 15.40 -0.34 10.21
C ASP A 187 15.50 0.51 11.49
N LEU A 188 14.81 0.09 12.55
CA LEU A 188 14.81 0.74 13.86
C LEU A 188 15.93 0.23 14.79
N ALA A 189 16.76 -0.69 14.32
CA ALA A 189 17.84 -1.34 15.09
C ALA A 189 17.34 -2.06 16.36
N LEU A 190 16.17 -2.69 16.28
CA LEU A 190 15.63 -3.54 17.35
C LEU A 190 16.16 -4.96 17.19
N PRO A 191 16.49 -5.67 18.29
CA PRO A 191 17.05 -7.03 18.22
C PRO A 191 16.01 -8.09 17.78
N PHE A 192 14.72 -7.81 17.96
CA PHE A 192 13.58 -8.66 17.60
C PHE A 192 12.30 -7.83 17.51
N ASN A 193 11.25 -8.41 16.96
CA ASN A 193 9.93 -7.79 16.95
C ASN A 193 9.37 -7.77 18.37
N PRO A 194 8.97 -6.61 18.90
CA PRO A 194 8.31 -6.52 20.20
C PRO A 194 7.01 -7.36 20.23
N PRO A 195 6.62 -7.92 21.39
CA PRO A 195 5.46 -8.83 21.49
C PRO A 195 4.11 -8.16 21.18
N HIS A 196 4.04 -6.83 21.20
CA HIS A 196 2.87 -6.07 20.80
C HIS A 196 2.84 -5.70 19.31
N TRP A 197 3.72 -6.32 18.50
CA TRP A 197 3.74 -6.15 17.03
C TRP A 197 3.10 -7.37 16.37
N HIS A 198 2.13 -7.12 15.48
CA HIS A 198 1.30 -8.16 14.89
C HIS A 198 1.24 -8.02 13.37
N ALA A 199 1.53 -9.09 12.63
CA ALA A 199 1.26 -9.14 11.21
C ALA A 199 -0.24 -9.40 10.99
N ILE A 200 -0.94 -8.46 10.37
CA ILE A 200 -2.34 -8.59 10.00
C ILE A 200 -2.45 -8.35 8.50
N SER A 201 -2.67 -9.41 7.75
CA SER A 201 -2.82 -9.37 6.30
C SER A 201 -4.04 -8.56 5.87
N HIS A 202 -4.04 -8.05 4.64
CA HIS A 202 -5.27 -7.56 4.04
C HIS A 202 -6.22 -8.71 3.75
N ALA A 203 -7.52 -8.44 3.83
CA ALA A 203 -8.55 -9.40 3.47
C ALA A 203 -8.56 -9.65 1.95
N ALA A 204 -8.89 -10.87 1.56
CA ALA A 204 -9.14 -11.19 0.16
C ALA A 204 -10.27 -10.30 -0.39
N PRO A 205 -10.06 -9.60 -1.52
CA PRO A 205 -11.12 -8.85 -2.14
C PRO A 205 -12.21 -9.79 -2.68
N VAL A 206 -13.46 -9.36 -2.55
CA VAL A 206 -14.56 -10.05 -3.22
C VAL A 206 -14.53 -9.66 -4.70
N MET A 207 -14.31 -10.63 -5.57
CA MET A 207 -14.24 -10.44 -7.01
C MET A 207 -15.33 -11.26 -7.71
N ALA A 208 -16.16 -10.59 -8.50
CA ALA A 208 -17.16 -11.22 -9.37
C ALA A 208 -16.60 -11.27 -10.80
N LEU A 209 -15.64 -12.18 -11.03
CA LEU A 209 -14.99 -12.31 -12.33
C LEU A 209 -15.95 -12.89 -13.36
N MET A 210 -16.04 -12.22 -14.51
CA MET A 210 -16.74 -12.73 -15.69
C MET A 210 -15.86 -13.73 -16.44
N GLN A 211 -16.48 -14.47 -17.37
CA GLN A 211 -15.72 -15.36 -18.27
C GLN A 211 -14.79 -14.53 -19.16
N ARG A 212 -13.61 -15.09 -19.47
CA ARG A 212 -12.53 -14.39 -20.21
C ARG A 212 -13.02 -13.80 -21.54
N GLU A 213 -13.80 -14.59 -22.31
CA GLU A 213 -14.31 -14.16 -23.61
C GLU A 213 -15.24 -12.94 -23.48
N ALA A 214 -16.10 -12.92 -22.48
CA ALA A 214 -16.99 -11.81 -22.19
C ALA A 214 -16.19 -10.58 -21.72
N ALA A 215 -15.16 -10.78 -20.92
CA ALA A 215 -14.26 -9.72 -20.48
C ALA A 215 -13.49 -9.11 -21.66
N CYS A 216 -12.91 -9.92 -22.54
CA CYS A 216 -12.25 -9.48 -23.76
C CYS A 216 -13.21 -8.66 -24.64
N GLN A 217 -14.43 -9.15 -24.83
CA GLN A 217 -15.44 -8.43 -25.61
C GLN A 217 -15.77 -7.07 -25.00
N SER A 218 -15.95 -6.98 -23.69
CA SER A 218 -16.26 -5.73 -22.99
C SER A 218 -15.13 -4.68 -23.08
N LEU A 219 -13.88 -5.14 -23.18
CA LEU A 219 -12.69 -4.32 -23.30
C LEU A 219 -12.27 -4.05 -24.75
N GLY A 220 -12.91 -4.69 -25.73
CA GLY A 220 -12.50 -4.65 -27.14
C GLY A 220 -11.17 -5.38 -27.41
N TRP A 221 -10.80 -6.35 -26.54
CA TRP A 221 -9.59 -7.14 -26.72
C TRP A 221 -9.85 -8.37 -27.60
N SER A 222 -8.86 -8.69 -28.44
CA SER A 222 -8.91 -9.95 -29.21
C SER A 222 -8.55 -11.13 -28.30
N PRO A 223 -9.43 -12.12 -28.13
CA PRO A 223 -9.14 -13.28 -27.30
C PRO A 223 -8.03 -14.19 -27.86
N GLN A 224 -7.61 -13.97 -29.11
CA GLN A 224 -6.49 -14.67 -29.77
C GLN A 224 -5.13 -14.05 -29.41
N ASN A 225 -5.11 -12.83 -28.91
CA ASN A 225 -3.88 -12.19 -28.49
C ASN A 225 -3.51 -12.61 -27.06
N PHE A 226 -2.23 -12.48 -26.75
CA PHE A 226 -1.72 -12.71 -25.40
C PHE A 226 -1.66 -11.37 -24.64
N HIS A 227 -2.43 -11.26 -23.58
CA HIS A 227 -2.60 -10.04 -22.82
C HIS A 227 -1.83 -10.09 -21.49
N VAL A 228 -0.79 -9.31 -21.36
CA VAL A 228 -0.05 -9.08 -20.10
C VAL A 228 -0.64 -7.88 -19.37
N LEU A 229 -0.92 -8.03 -18.10
CA LEU A 229 -1.50 -6.99 -17.24
C LEU A 229 -0.51 -6.55 -16.16
N GLY A 230 -0.27 -5.24 -16.05
CA GLY A 230 0.40 -4.59 -14.93
C GLY A 230 -0.52 -3.56 -14.28
N VAL A 231 -0.64 -3.57 -12.94
CA VAL A 231 -1.54 -2.66 -12.21
C VAL A 231 -0.78 -1.92 -11.12
N GLY A 232 -0.89 -0.59 -11.10
CA GLY A 232 -0.29 0.25 -10.09
C GLY A 232 0.07 1.65 -10.59
N ARG A 233 0.50 2.53 -9.69
CA ARG A 233 0.97 3.87 -10.07
C ARG A 233 2.15 3.77 -11.04
N LEU A 234 2.13 4.54 -12.11
CA LEU A 234 3.22 4.57 -13.10
C LEU A 234 4.38 5.46 -12.58
N VAL A 235 5.08 4.94 -11.58
CA VAL A 235 6.19 5.61 -10.86
C VAL A 235 7.46 4.75 -10.88
N PRO A 236 8.66 5.33 -10.70
CA PRO A 236 9.92 4.59 -10.79
C PRO A 236 10.02 3.35 -9.88
N LEU A 237 9.38 3.36 -8.71
CA LEU A 237 9.37 2.21 -7.78
C LEU A 237 8.68 0.97 -8.35
N LYS A 238 7.78 1.12 -9.32
CA LYS A 238 7.07 0.02 -9.97
C LYS A 238 7.84 -0.60 -11.13
N ARG A 239 8.90 0.06 -11.63
CA ARG A 239 9.78 -0.43 -12.69
C ARG A 239 9.03 -0.97 -13.92
N PHE A 240 7.94 -0.30 -14.31
CA PHE A 240 7.25 -0.65 -15.55
C PHE A 240 8.12 -0.47 -16.80
N ASP A 241 9.21 0.29 -16.70
CA ASP A 241 10.28 0.34 -17.72
C ASP A 241 10.83 -1.06 -18.05
N ILE A 242 11.10 -1.90 -17.04
CA ILE A 242 11.54 -3.29 -17.22
C ILE A 242 10.46 -4.13 -17.91
N LEU A 243 9.19 -3.93 -17.52
CA LEU A 243 8.08 -4.69 -18.12
C LEU A 243 7.87 -4.32 -19.58
N VAL A 244 7.91 -3.03 -19.92
CA VAL A 244 7.83 -2.55 -21.31
C VAL A 244 8.97 -3.11 -22.15
N ALA A 245 10.22 -3.04 -21.66
CA ALA A 245 11.38 -3.54 -22.36
C ALA A 245 11.31 -5.06 -22.60
N ALA A 246 10.87 -5.83 -21.60
CA ALA A 246 10.70 -7.28 -21.72
C ALA A 246 9.61 -7.66 -22.74
N CYS A 247 8.45 -6.99 -22.69
CA CYS A 247 7.37 -7.23 -23.65
C CYS A 247 7.79 -6.83 -25.10
N ALA A 248 8.49 -5.70 -25.26
CA ALA A 248 8.99 -5.26 -26.55
C ALA A 248 9.98 -6.27 -27.16
N SER A 249 10.91 -6.81 -26.34
CA SER A 249 11.84 -7.87 -26.77
C SER A 249 11.09 -9.14 -27.22
N LEU A 250 10.07 -9.56 -26.47
CA LEU A 250 9.28 -10.76 -26.78
C LEU A 250 8.33 -10.57 -27.97
N ALA A 251 7.84 -9.36 -28.22
CA ALA A 251 6.94 -9.07 -29.34
C ALA A 251 7.58 -9.34 -30.70
N LEU A 252 8.91 -9.30 -30.81
CA LEU A 252 9.63 -9.70 -32.02
C LEU A 252 9.37 -11.17 -32.40
N ARG A 253 9.11 -12.03 -31.41
CA ARG A 253 8.79 -13.44 -31.59
C ARG A 253 7.29 -13.72 -31.48
N TYR A 254 6.58 -12.94 -30.71
CA TYR A 254 5.15 -13.05 -30.43
C TYR A 254 4.39 -11.77 -30.82
N PRO A 255 4.10 -11.54 -32.11
CA PRO A 255 3.45 -10.31 -32.58
C PRO A 255 2.03 -10.07 -32.02
N SER A 256 1.41 -11.10 -31.44
CA SER A 256 0.11 -11.00 -30.77
C SER A 256 0.21 -10.63 -29.27
N LEU A 257 1.41 -10.31 -28.77
CA LEU A 257 1.61 -9.88 -27.39
C LEU A 257 1.20 -8.42 -27.19
N HIS A 258 0.30 -8.18 -26.23
CA HIS A 258 -0.11 -6.86 -25.81
C HIS A 258 0.15 -6.64 -24.32
N LEU A 259 0.57 -5.43 -23.95
CA LEU A 259 0.77 -5.00 -22.57
C LEU A 259 -0.28 -3.97 -22.16
N HIS A 260 -0.97 -4.21 -21.06
CA HIS A 260 -1.93 -3.31 -20.48
C HIS A 260 -1.45 -2.82 -19.12
N LEU A 261 -1.28 -1.50 -18.97
CA LEU A 261 -0.86 -0.85 -17.73
C LEU A 261 -2.02 -0.03 -17.15
N LEU A 262 -2.49 -0.43 -15.98
CA LEU A 262 -3.59 0.25 -15.29
C LEU A 262 -3.04 1.10 -14.14
N GLY A 263 -3.28 2.40 -14.20
CA GLY A 263 -2.91 3.33 -13.15
C GLY A 263 -2.58 4.73 -13.64
N ASP A 264 -2.32 5.60 -12.68
CA ASP A 264 -1.94 6.99 -12.92
C ASP A 264 -0.42 7.18 -12.79
N GLY A 265 0.13 8.17 -13.50
CA GLY A 265 1.55 8.55 -13.45
C GLY A 265 2.15 8.82 -14.81
N ASP A 266 3.43 8.48 -15.01
CA ASP A 266 4.22 8.80 -16.21
C ASP A 266 3.90 7.87 -17.41
N ARG A 267 2.75 8.07 -18.01
CA ARG A 267 2.37 7.37 -19.25
C ARG A 267 3.25 7.77 -20.42
N ALA A 268 3.58 9.07 -20.52
CA ALA A 268 4.33 9.59 -21.66
C ALA A 268 5.73 8.99 -21.74
N GLY A 269 6.44 8.88 -20.62
CA GLY A 269 7.77 8.26 -20.58
C GLY A 269 7.75 6.78 -20.95
N LEU A 270 6.74 6.02 -20.45
CA LEU A 270 6.59 4.61 -20.81
C LEU A 270 6.17 4.40 -22.27
N GLN A 271 5.32 5.27 -22.84
CA GLN A 271 4.96 5.25 -24.25
C GLN A 271 6.18 5.51 -25.14
N GLN A 272 6.98 6.54 -24.81
CA GLN A 272 8.22 6.84 -25.54
C GLN A 272 9.21 5.66 -25.53
N LEU A 273 9.31 4.97 -24.40
CA LEU A 273 10.15 3.78 -24.28
C LEU A 273 9.64 2.65 -25.20
N ALA A 274 8.33 2.42 -25.24
CA ALA A 274 7.69 1.43 -26.10
C ALA A 274 7.85 1.79 -27.58
N ASP A 275 7.63 3.07 -27.97
CA ASP A 275 7.79 3.56 -29.35
C ASP A 275 9.23 3.37 -29.84
N ALA A 276 10.21 3.72 -29.01
CA ALA A 276 11.63 3.55 -29.34
C ALA A 276 12.02 2.07 -29.53
N ALA A 277 11.29 1.14 -28.90
CA ALA A 277 11.48 -0.30 -29.03
C ALA A 277 10.59 -0.95 -30.11
N GLY A 278 9.80 -0.18 -30.87
CA GLY A 278 8.86 -0.69 -31.89
C GLY A 278 7.65 -1.42 -31.32
N PHE A 279 7.28 -1.15 -30.05
CA PHE A 279 6.18 -1.78 -29.30
C PHE A 279 5.02 -0.81 -29.02
N GLY A 280 5.05 0.40 -29.58
CA GLY A 280 4.12 1.49 -29.26
C GLY A 280 2.66 1.15 -29.50
N ASP A 281 2.34 0.41 -30.56
CA ASP A 281 0.96 -0.01 -30.89
C ASP A 281 0.44 -1.17 -30.02
N HIS A 282 1.32 -1.82 -29.25
CA HIS A 282 1.01 -2.98 -28.41
C HIS A 282 0.92 -2.67 -26.92
N ILE A 283 1.22 -1.43 -26.51
CA ILE A 283 1.08 -0.97 -25.14
C ILE A 283 -0.18 -0.13 -24.97
N HIS A 284 -0.94 -0.40 -23.91
CA HIS A 284 -2.20 0.25 -23.63
C HIS A 284 -2.25 0.74 -22.19
N PHE A 285 -2.73 1.97 -21.99
CA PHE A 285 -2.86 2.58 -20.67
C PHE A 285 -4.31 2.86 -20.35
N ALA A 286 -4.72 2.53 -19.12
CA ALA A 286 -6.03 2.90 -18.62
C ALA A 286 -5.96 3.35 -17.16
N MET A 287 -6.90 4.21 -16.79
CA MET A 287 -7.19 4.56 -15.41
C MET A 287 -8.67 4.27 -15.18
N VAL A 288 -8.96 3.27 -14.37
CA VAL A 288 -10.31 2.71 -14.23
C VAL A 288 -10.65 2.53 -12.76
N ASP A 289 -11.95 2.65 -12.45
CA ASP A 289 -12.47 2.38 -11.10
C ASP A 289 -12.69 0.88 -10.87
N ASP A 290 -13.08 0.14 -11.93
CA ASP A 290 -13.25 -1.32 -11.88
C ASP A 290 -12.14 -2.03 -12.69
N VAL A 291 -11.31 -2.77 -11.98
CA VAL A 291 -10.19 -3.54 -12.55
C VAL A 291 -10.55 -5.00 -12.86
N GLN A 292 -11.73 -5.48 -12.43
CA GLN A 292 -12.11 -6.88 -12.53
C GLN A 292 -12.19 -7.38 -13.99
N PRO A 293 -12.74 -6.63 -14.96
CA PRO A 293 -12.73 -7.05 -16.37
C PRO A 293 -11.31 -7.28 -16.91
N TYR A 294 -10.33 -6.47 -16.47
CA TYR A 294 -8.95 -6.61 -16.90
C TYR A 294 -8.27 -7.85 -16.32
N TYR A 295 -8.51 -8.15 -15.05
CA TYR A 295 -8.04 -9.40 -14.45
C TYR A 295 -8.68 -10.61 -15.12
N ALA A 296 -9.96 -10.53 -15.48
CA ALA A 296 -10.67 -11.63 -16.14
C ALA A 296 -10.20 -11.86 -17.59
N ALA A 297 -9.78 -10.80 -18.31
CA ALA A 297 -9.37 -10.87 -19.71
C ALA A 297 -7.89 -11.21 -19.92
N ALA A 298 -7.02 -10.93 -18.95
CA ALA A 298 -5.58 -11.11 -19.06
C ALA A 298 -5.16 -12.59 -19.08
N ASP A 299 -4.02 -12.88 -19.73
CA ASP A 299 -3.39 -14.20 -19.75
C ASP A 299 -2.31 -14.34 -18.68
N ALA A 300 -1.70 -13.22 -18.27
CA ALA A 300 -0.71 -13.18 -17.21
C ALA A 300 -0.73 -11.79 -16.50
N TYR A 301 -0.47 -11.81 -15.21
CA TYR A 301 -0.22 -10.61 -14.42
C TYR A 301 1.27 -10.49 -14.12
N VAL A 302 1.80 -9.26 -14.20
CA VAL A 302 3.21 -8.98 -13.93
C VAL A 302 3.38 -7.80 -12.98
N SER A 303 4.23 -7.99 -11.97
CA SER A 303 4.71 -6.92 -11.08
C SER A 303 6.23 -6.87 -11.07
N THR A 304 6.80 -5.71 -11.40
CA THR A 304 8.24 -5.46 -11.49
C THR A 304 8.76 -4.53 -10.39
N SER A 305 7.98 -4.30 -9.34
CA SER A 305 8.30 -3.39 -8.24
C SER A 305 9.66 -3.67 -7.61
N VAL A 306 10.34 -2.63 -7.13
CA VAL A 306 11.59 -2.76 -6.33
C VAL A 306 11.31 -2.82 -4.83
N THR A 307 10.10 -2.47 -4.41
CA THR A 307 9.65 -2.54 -3.01
C THR A 307 8.13 -2.67 -2.96
N GLU A 308 7.64 -3.50 -2.06
CA GLU A 308 6.22 -3.70 -1.73
C GLU A 308 6.09 -4.15 -0.29
N SER A 309 5.16 -3.57 0.46
CA SER A 309 4.84 -4.07 1.79
C SER A 309 3.92 -5.29 1.73
N PHE A 310 2.94 -5.25 0.83
CA PHE A 310 1.95 -6.30 0.59
C PHE A 310 1.76 -6.57 -0.90
N GLY A 311 1.51 -5.51 -1.69
CA GLY A 311 1.21 -5.63 -3.12
C GLY A 311 -0.25 -5.98 -3.36
N LEU A 312 -1.19 -5.06 -3.06
CA LEU A 312 -2.62 -5.29 -3.24
C LEU A 312 -2.97 -5.77 -4.66
N ALA A 313 -2.37 -5.16 -5.70
CA ALA A 313 -2.62 -5.58 -7.08
C ALA A 313 -2.10 -6.99 -7.40
N ASN A 314 -0.97 -7.40 -6.78
CA ASN A 314 -0.48 -8.77 -6.87
C ASN A 314 -1.48 -9.74 -6.22
N PHE A 315 -1.99 -9.36 -5.06
CA PHE A 315 -2.97 -10.15 -4.31
C PHE A 315 -4.30 -10.26 -5.06
N GLU A 316 -4.77 -9.18 -5.68
CA GLU A 316 -5.95 -9.18 -6.53
C GLU A 316 -5.79 -10.13 -7.74
N ALA A 317 -4.64 -10.08 -8.42
CA ALA A 317 -4.33 -10.98 -9.53
C ALA A 317 -4.29 -12.45 -9.07
N LEU A 318 -3.74 -12.71 -7.89
CA LEU A 318 -3.74 -14.03 -7.26
C LEU A 318 -5.16 -14.54 -7.00
N ILE A 319 -6.01 -13.70 -6.39
CA ILE A 319 -7.43 -14.01 -6.11
C ILE A 319 -8.21 -14.23 -7.40
N ALA A 320 -7.88 -13.49 -8.46
CA ALA A 320 -8.44 -13.69 -9.79
C ALA A 320 -7.99 -15.01 -10.47
N GLY A 321 -7.04 -15.74 -9.88
CA GLY A 321 -6.51 -17.00 -10.42
C GLY A 321 -5.59 -16.80 -11.62
N LEU A 322 -5.04 -15.60 -11.83
CA LEU A 322 -4.12 -15.34 -12.95
C LEU A 322 -2.76 -15.99 -12.71
N PRO A 323 -2.09 -16.47 -13.78
CA PRO A 323 -0.65 -16.71 -13.76
C PRO A 323 0.08 -15.43 -13.41
N CYS A 324 0.74 -15.39 -12.23
CA CYS A 324 1.42 -14.22 -11.72
C CYS A 324 2.93 -14.37 -11.84
N VAL A 325 3.62 -13.37 -12.42
CA VAL A 325 5.08 -13.21 -12.37
C VAL A 325 5.37 -11.95 -11.56
N CYS A 326 6.02 -12.10 -10.40
CA CYS A 326 6.26 -10.99 -9.49
C CYS A 326 7.72 -10.94 -9.06
N THR A 327 8.25 -9.73 -8.90
CA THR A 327 9.57 -9.57 -8.28
C THR A 327 9.52 -9.98 -6.80
N ALA A 328 10.54 -10.75 -6.36
CA ALA A 328 10.67 -11.26 -4.99
C ALA A 328 11.16 -10.17 -4.04
N VAL A 329 10.35 -9.13 -3.82
CA VAL A 329 10.71 -7.96 -3.02
C VAL A 329 9.74 -7.75 -1.86
N GLY A 330 10.27 -7.24 -0.77
CA GLY A 330 9.45 -6.85 0.37
C GLY A 330 8.61 -7.99 0.93
N GLY A 331 7.31 -7.75 1.10
CA GLY A 331 6.32 -8.73 1.56
C GLY A 331 5.77 -9.65 0.46
N VAL A 332 6.13 -9.42 -0.83
CA VAL A 332 5.58 -10.20 -1.96
C VAL A 332 5.79 -11.71 -1.79
N PRO A 333 6.98 -12.22 -1.36
CA PRO A 333 7.17 -13.66 -1.17
C PRO A 333 6.21 -14.27 -0.14
N GLU A 334 5.87 -13.54 0.92
CA GLU A 334 4.94 -13.99 1.95
C GLU A 334 3.50 -14.03 1.43
N VAL A 335 3.08 -13.00 0.70
CA VAL A 335 1.71 -12.88 0.17
C VAL A 335 1.46 -13.87 -0.96
N MET A 336 2.38 -13.93 -1.90
CA MET A 336 2.22 -14.72 -3.13
C MET A 336 2.57 -16.22 -2.91
N GLY A 337 3.42 -16.55 -1.94
CA GLY A 337 3.82 -17.92 -1.65
C GLY A 337 4.21 -18.69 -2.91
N ASN A 338 3.63 -19.88 -3.10
CA ASN A 338 3.82 -20.71 -4.28
C ASN A 338 2.85 -20.36 -5.44
N GLY A 339 1.96 -19.39 -5.23
CA GLY A 339 0.94 -18.97 -6.21
C GLY A 339 1.47 -18.07 -7.32
N ALA A 340 2.72 -17.62 -7.23
CA ALA A 340 3.37 -16.81 -8.26
C ALA A 340 4.74 -17.37 -8.64
N TRP A 341 5.19 -17.00 -9.83
CA TRP A 341 6.57 -17.16 -10.24
C TRP A 341 7.37 -15.96 -9.75
N LEU A 342 8.13 -16.16 -8.68
CA LEU A 342 8.94 -15.12 -8.06
C LEU A 342 10.28 -14.99 -8.79
N ILE A 343 10.60 -13.77 -9.23
CA ILE A 343 11.83 -13.45 -9.98
C ILE A 343 12.63 -12.33 -9.27
N PRO A 344 13.94 -12.22 -9.51
CA PRO A 344 14.68 -11.01 -9.15
C PRO A 344 14.22 -9.80 -9.99
N VAL A 345 14.55 -8.57 -9.55
CA VAL A 345 14.30 -7.34 -10.32
C VAL A 345 15.29 -7.29 -11.50
N ASN A 346 14.97 -8.02 -12.56
CA ASN A 346 15.84 -8.21 -13.72
C ASN A 346 15.01 -8.47 -14.97
N GLN A 347 15.33 -7.76 -16.08
CA GLN A 347 14.62 -7.88 -17.36
C GLN A 347 14.72 -9.30 -17.94
N GLY A 348 15.92 -9.89 -17.98
CA GLY A 348 16.11 -11.21 -18.56
C GLY A 348 15.37 -12.32 -17.80
N ALA A 349 15.26 -12.21 -16.46
CA ALA A 349 14.46 -13.14 -15.67
C ALA A 349 12.94 -12.99 -15.97
N LEU A 350 12.48 -11.76 -16.19
CA LEU A 350 11.09 -11.50 -16.60
C LEU A 350 10.81 -12.03 -18.01
N GLU A 351 11.72 -11.76 -18.97
CA GLU A 351 11.60 -12.28 -20.35
C GLU A 351 11.51 -13.81 -20.34
N ALA A 352 12.39 -14.50 -19.62
CA ALA A 352 12.38 -15.96 -19.54
C ALA A 352 11.06 -16.50 -18.94
N ALA A 353 10.52 -15.83 -17.89
CA ALA A 353 9.27 -16.23 -17.29
C ALA A 353 8.07 -16.00 -18.23
N LEU A 354 7.98 -14.83 -18.86
CA LEU A 354 6.92 -14.51 -19.81
C LEU A 354 6.98 -15.40 -21.06
N ASP A 355 8.20 -15.63 -21.59
CA ASP A 355 8.43 -16.54 -22.73
C ASP A 355 7.85 -17.91 -22.44
N ALA A 356 8.16 -18.50 -21.29
CA ALA A 356 7.63 -19.78 -20.89
C ALA A 356 6.11 -19.77 -20.72
N LEU A 357 5.50 -18.68 -20.24
CA LEU A 357 4.04 -18.58 -20.13
C LEU A 357 3.35 -18.43 -21.48
N ILE A 358 3.98 -17.77 -22.46
CA ILE A 358 3.43 -17.60 -23.80
C ILE A 358 3.54 -18.94 -24.57
N ASP A 359 4.72 -19.55 -24.57
CA ASP A 359 5.04 -20.73 -25.37
C ASP A 359 4.45 -22.03 -24.80
N GLN A 360 4.25 -22.11 -23.47
CA GLN A 360 3.87 -23.34 -22.78
C GLN A 360 2.51 -23.22 -22.04
N PRO A 361 1.36 -23.50 -22.71
CA PRO A 361 0.04 -23.41 -22.09
C PRO A 361 -0.10 -24.25 -20.81
N THR A 362 0.57 -25.40 -20.72
CA THR A 362 0.54 -26.26 -19.53
C THR A 362 1.20 -25.61 -18.32
N GLN A 363 2.30 -24.86 -18.54
CA GLN A 363 2.95 -24.11 -17.48
C GLN A 363 2.08 -22.96 -16.99
N ARG A 364 1.42 -22.25 -17.91
CA ARG A 364 0.43 -21.21 -17.59
C ARG A 364 -0.71 -21.78 -16.76
N GLN A 365 -1.30 -22.90 -17.16
CA GLN A 365 -2.35 -23.58 -16.40
C GLN A 365 -1.89 -24.03 -15.01
N THR A 366 -0.67 -24.57 -14.92
CA THR A 366 -0.07 -24.98 -13.63
C THR A 366 0.09 -23.79 -12.70
N LEU A 367 0.56 -22.66 -13.21
CA LEU A 367 0.73 -21.45 -12.39
C LEU A 367 -0.62 -20.85 -11.96
N ALA A 368 -1.63 -20.86 -12.84
CA ALA A 368 -3.00 -20.46 -12.52
C ALA A 368 -3.60 -21.35 -11.42
N ALA A 369 -3.41 -22.67 -11.50
CA ALA A 369 -3.86 -23.59 -10.46
C ALA A 369 -3.16 -23.34 -9.11
N ARG A 370 -1.87 -23.03 -9.11
CA ARG A 370 -1.14 -22.63 -7.89
C ARG A 370 -1.65 -21.31 -7.33
N ALA A 371 -1.95 -20.32 -8.19
CA ALA A 371 -2.53 -19.06 -7.77
C ALA A 371 -3.88 -19.28 -7.07
N ALA A 372 -4.76 -20.07 -7.65
CA ALA A 372 -6.05 -20.43 -7.06
C ALA A 372 -5.91 -21.18 -5.71
N ALA A 373 -4.96 -22.11 -5.62
CA ALA A 373 -4.69 -22.84 -4.37
C ALA A 373 -4.15 -21.92 -3.25
N GLN A 374 -3.29 -20.95 -3.59
CA GLN A 374 -2.79 -19.94 -2.65
C GLN A 374 -3.90 -18.97 -2.25
N ALA A 375 -4.73 -18.52 -3.21
CA ALA A 375 -5.89 -17.65 -2.98
C ALA A 375 -6.90 -18.26 -2.00
N ALA A 376 -7.10 -19.58 -2.06
CA ALA A 376 -7.99 -20.30 -1.14
C ALA A 376 -7.53 -20.24 0.34
N GLN A 377 -6.26 -19.89 0.61
CA GLN A 377 -5.71 -19.74 1.94
C GLN A 377 -5.73 -18.27 2.42
N ALA A 378 -6.16 -17.35 1.57
CA ALA A 378 -6.21 -15.93 1.87
C ALA A 378 -7.24 -15.64 2.98
N PRO A 379 -6.93 -14.77 3.95
CA PRO A 379 -7.86 -14.43 5.02
C PRO A 379 -9.08 -13.71 4.46
N ASN A 380 -10.25 -14.07 4.96
CA ASN A 380 -11.48 -13.33 4.67
C ASN A 380 -11.58 -12.05 5.53
N LEU A 381 -12.53 -11.18 5.18
CA LEU A 381 -12.72 -9.91 5.89
C LEU A 381 -13.10 -10.11 7.37
N GLU A 382 -13.90 -11.12 7.67
CA GLU A 382 -14.35 -11.41 9.04
C GLU A 382 -13.15 -11.73 9.94
N TRP A 383 -12.26 -12.61 9.50
CA TRP A 383 -11.04 -12.94 10.22
C TRP A 383 -10.15 -11.70 10.47
N VAL A 384 -9.96 -10.85 9.44
CA VAL A 384 -9.14 -9.63 9.56
C VAL A 384 -9.76 -8.68 10.59
N VAL A 385 -11.07 -8.49 10.53
CA VAL A 385 -11.81 -7.64 11.49
C VAL A 385 -11.67 -8.17 12.91
N GLU A 386 -11.79 -9.49 13.12
CA GLU A 386 -11.57 -10.09 14.45
C GLU A 386 -10.16 -9.81 15.00
N GLN A 387 -9.11 -9.85 14.15
CA GLN A 387 -7.76 -9.52 14.62
C GLN A 387 -7.70 -8.08 15.13
N TYR A 388 -8.29 -7.12 14.41
CA TYR A 388 -8.33 -5.72 14.84
C TYR A 388 -9.20 -5.52 16.10
N VAL A 389 -10.36 -6.19 16.20
CA VAL A 389 -11.21 -6.15 17.38
C VAL A 389 -10.45 -6.59 18.64
N ARG A 390 -9.69 -7.68 18.55
CA ARG A 390 -8.83 -8.13 19.67
C ARG A 390 -7.83 -7.07 20.12
N LEU A 391 -7.21 -6.34 19.17
CA LEU A 391 -6.28 -5.26 19.49
C LEU A 391 -6.99 -4.05 20.14
N PHE A 392 -8.22 -3.76 19.73
CA PHE A 392 -8.97 -2.63 20.28
C PHE A 392 -9.50 -2.90 21.70
N GLN A 393 -9.71 -4.16 22.06
CA GLN A 393 -10.30 -4.59 23.34
C GLN A 393 -9.26 -4.99 24.39
N HIS A 394 -8.14 -5.56 23.99
CA HIS A 394 -7.10 -6.13 24.85
C HIS A 394 -5.74 -5.46 24.68
#